data_e44087c8ebc5b91732f1a36fb6f5a266
#
_entry.id   e44087c8ebc5b91732f1a36fb6f5a266
#
_cell.length_a   1.000
_cell.length_b   1.000
_cell.length_c   1.000
_cell.angle_alpha   90.00
_cell.angle_beta   90.00
_cell.angle_gamma   90.00
#
_symmetry.space_group_name_H-M   'P 1'
#
loop_
_entity.id
_entity.type
_entity.pdbx_description
1 polymer ?
#
loop_
_entity_poly.entity_id
_entity_poly.type
_entity_poly.pdbx_seq_one_letter_code
_entity_poly.pdbx_strand_id
1 'polypeptide(L)'
;MDEKLRIAVYGDSLMKGTLPDEQLRYHFHTDLFEAPLAGVDAEVTNRSVFGATSRKGVTLVQRDLARGHRYDWALVEYGGNDCNYDWPDVAAHPEQDHDPVVLVDEFRANMTAIVQMLREAGIRPIFTTLPPIDEVKYLACIDHNGASAAGVMQW
;
A
#
# COMPACT_ATOMS: atom_id res chain seq x y z
N MET A 1 -30.23 -2.57 -18.67
CA MET A 1 -29.22 -1.55 -18.26
C MET A 1 -28.12 -2.36 -17.60
N ASP A 2 -26.95 -2.45 -18.21
CA ASP A 2 -25.82 -3.10 -17.59
C ASP A 2 -25.45 -2.30 -16.32
N GLU A 3 -25.37 -3.00 -15.20
CA GLU A 3 -25.06 -2.36 -13.92
C GLU A 3 -23.58 -1.96 -13.96
N LYS A 4 -23.30 -0.69 -13.62
CA LYS A 4 -21.94 -0.14 -13.64
C LYS A 4 -21.03 -0.93 -12.70
N LEU A 5 -19.87 -1.36 -13.17
CA LEU A 5 -18.92 -2.12 -12.37
C LEU A 5 -18.35 -1.24 -11.23
N ARG A 6 -18.47 -1.68 -9.98
CA ARG A 6 -17.99 -0.94 -8.80
C ARG A 6 -16.70 -1.55 -8.28
N ILE A 7 -15.63 -0.77 -8.27
CA ILE A 7 -14.30 -1.20 -7.88
C ILE A 7 -13.82 -0.38 -6.68
N ALA A 8 -13.48 -1.05 -5.58
CA ALA A 8 -12.72 -0.43 -4.48
C ALA A 8 -11.22 -0.60 -4.71
N VAL A 9 -10.45 0.37 -4.27
CA VAL A 9 -8.98 0.30 -4.22
C VAL A 9 -8.55 0.52 -2.78
N TYR A 10 -7.88 -0.47 -2.19
CA TYR A 10 -7.29 -0.43 -0.86
C TYR A 10 -5.78 -0.58 -0.96
N GLY A 11 -5.04 0.34 -0.41
CA GLY A 11 -3.59 0.30 -0.46
C GLY A 11 -2.94 1.49 0.24
N ASP A 12 -1.69 1.70 -0.06
CA ASP A 12 -0.88 2.77 0.50
C ASP A 12 -0.74 3.98 -0.46
N SER A 13 0.41 4.66 -0.41
CA SER A 13 0.70 5.82 -1.25
C SER A 13 0.79 5.48 -2.74
N LEU A 14 1.24 4.28 -3.10
CA LEU A 14 1.34 3.85 -4.50
C LEU A 14 -0.06 3.72 -5.10
N MET A 15 -0.95 2.99 -4.42
CA MET A 15 -2.34 2.84 -4.85
C MET A 15 -3.15 4.13 -4.75
N LYS A 16 -2.67 5.11 -3.98
CA LYS A 16 -3.23 6.46 -3.97
C LYS A 16 -2.82 7.27 -5.20
N GLY A 17 -1.90 6.77 -6.01
CA GLY A 17 -1.32 7.48 -7.15
C GLY A 17 -0.31 8.55 -6.72
N THR A 18 0.41 8.31 -5.62
CA THR A 18 1.41 9.27 -5.11
C THR A 18 2.75 8.99 -5.76
N LEU A 19 3.28 9.96 -6.49
CA LEU A 19 4.60 9.90 -7.10
C LEU A 19 5.46 11.09 -6.61
N PRO A 20 6.75 10.87 -6.30
CA PRO A 20 7.67 11.97 -6.01
C PRO A 20 8.11 12.67 -7.29
N ASP A 21 8.32 13.99 -7.23
CA ASP A 21 9.06 14.74 -8.25
C ASP A 21 10.59 14.64 -8.04
N GLU A 22 11.34 15.32 -8.89
CA GLU A 22 12.82 15.35 -8.80
C GLU A 22 13.36 15.96 -7.50
N GLN A 23 12.53 16.73 -6.78
CA GLN A 23 12.86 17.32 -5.50
C GLN A 23 12.27 16.49 -4.31
N LEU A 24 11.84 15.24 -4.58
CA LEU A 24 11.21 14.32 -3.61
C LEU A 24 9.92 14.86 -2.96
N ARG A 25 9.22 15.80 -3.62
CA ARG A 25 7.91 16.27 -3.18
C ARG A 25 6.82 15.37 -3.78
N TYR A 26 5.89 14.94 -2.97
CA TYR A 26 4.83 14.01 -3.39
C TYR A 26 3.68 14.73 -4.10
N HIS A 27 3.29 14.19 -5.24
CA HIS A 27 2.13 14.61 -6.03
C HIS A 27 1.14 13.46 -6.17
N PHE A 28 -0.16 13.79 -6.21
CA PHE A 28 -1.24 12.82 -6.36
C PHE A 28 -1.72 12.79 -7.82
N HIS A 29 -1.69 11.62 -8.43
CA HIS A 29 -2.08 11.37 -9.81
C HIS A 29 -3.33 10.47 -9.84
N THR A 30 -4.50 11.06 -9.64
CA THR A 30 -5.78 10.33 -9.64
C THR A 30 -6.15 9.74 -10.99
N ASP A 31 -5.64 10.34 -12.06
CA ASP A 31 -5.82 9.93 -13.46
C ASP A 31 -5.20 8.56 -13.78
N LEU A 32 -4.23 8.09 -12.96
CA LEU A 32 -3.60 6.77 -13.15
C LEU A 32 -4.59 5.60 -13.10
N PHE A 33 -5.73 5.76 -12.42
CA PHE A 33 -6.78 4.74 -12.37
C PHE A 33 -7.89 4.99 -13.39
N GLU A 34 -8.07 6.21 -13.85
CA GLU A 34 -9.13 6.58 -14.79
C GLU A 34 -8.76 6.20 -16.23
N ALA A 35 -7.52 6.47 -16.64
CA ALA A 35 -7.07 6.23 -18.01
C ALA A 35 -7.13 4.75 -18.44
N PRO A 36 -6.69 3.76 -17.64
CA PRO A 36 -6.80 2.34 -17.99
C PRO A 36 -8.23 1.82 -18.09
N LEU A 37 -9.18 2.51 -17.44
CA LEU A 37 -10.61 2.14 -17.45
C LEU A 37 -11.40 2.92 -18.51
N ALA A 38 -10.73 3.73 -19.33
CA ALA A 38 -11.39 4.45 -20.42
C ALA A 38 -12.08 3.44 -21.37
N GLY A 39 -13.41 3.54 -21.51
CA GLY A 39 -14.23 2.61 -22.28
C GLY A 39 -14.83 1.43 -21.48
N VAL A 40 -14.54 1.30 -20.20
CA VAL A 40 -15.21 0.39 -19.27
C VAL A 40 -16.21 1.19 -18.45
N ASP A 41 -17.47 0.76 -18.40
CA ASP A 41 -18.47 1.39 -17.51
C ASP A 41 -18.21 0.96 -16.05
N ALA A 42 -17.24 1.62 -15.44
CA ALA A 42 -16.79 1.33 -14.08
C ALA A 42 -16.79 2.59 -13.20
N GLU A 43 -17.02 2.38 -11.91
CA GLU A 43 -16.85 3.38 -10.87
C GLU A 43 -15.76 2.92 -9.92
N VAL A 44 -14.68 3.70 -9.79
CA VAL A 44 -13.57 3.42 -8.89
C VAL A 44 -13.69 4.26 -7.63
N THR A 45 -13.69 3.60 -6.49
CA THR A 45 -13.62 4.24 -5.17
C THR A 45 -12.26 3.97 -4.55
N ASN A 46 -11.35 4.94 -4.61
CA ASN A 46 -10.03 4.81 -4.02
C ASN A 46 -10.06 5.10 -2.51
N ARG A 47 -9.77 4.07 -1.71
CA ARG A 47 -9.70 4.08 -0.23
C ARG A 47 -8.27 4.10 0.29
N SER A 48 -7.29 4.16 -0.60
CA SER A 48 -5.87 4.10 -0.24
C SER A 48 -5.44 5.29 0.62
N VAL A 49 -4.51 5.04 1.54
CA VAL A 49 -4.05 6.03 2.51
C VAL A 49 -2.53 6.07 2.49
N PHE A 50 -1.96 7.27 2.37
CA PHE A 50 -0.51 7.49 2.42
C PHE A 50 0.09 6.87 3.70
N GLY A 51 1.18 6.11 3.58
CA GLY A 51 1.86 5.47 4.70
C GLY A 51 1.08 4.31 5.34
N ALA A 52 -0.01 3.83 4.72
CA ALA A 52 -0.80 2.75 5.29
C ALA A 52 -0.06 1.41 5.26
N THR A 53 -0.16 0.67 6.37
CA THR A 53 0.23 -0.74 6.47
C THR A 53 -1.00 -1.65 6.32
N SER A 54 -0.78 -2.95 6.27
CA SER A 54 -1.85 -3.96 6.28
C SER A 54 -2.79 -3.84 7.49
N ARG A 55 -2.29 -3.40 8.67
CA ARG A 55 -3.12 -3.07 9.86
C ARG A 55 -4.20 -2.04 9.51
N LYS A 56 -3.79 -0.99 8.81
CA LYS A 56 -4.72 0.05 8.35
C LYS A 56 -5.68 -0.50 7.31
N GLY A 57 -5.20 -1.39 6.43
CA GLY A 57 -6.02 -2.08 5.43
C GLY A 57 -7.19 -2.84 6.05
N VAL A 58 -6.94 -3.66 7.08
CA VAL A 58 -7.98 -4.37 7.84
C VAL A 58 -9.04 -3.38 8.35
N THR A 59 -8.60 -2.29 9.00
CA THR A 59 -9.51 -1.27 9.56
C THR A 59 -10.35 -0.59 8.47
N LEU A 60 -9.76 -0.29 7.32
CA LEU A 60 -10.46 0.38 6.21
C LEU A 60 -11.55 -0.51 5.62
N VAL A 61 -11.23 -1.78 5.34
CA VAL A 61 -12.19 -2.76 4.80
C VAL A 61 -13.33 -2.97 5.78
N GLN A 62 -13.04 -3.21 7.07
CA GLN A 62 -14.07 -3.36 8.11
C GLN A 62 -15.02 -2.17 8.16
N ARG A 63 -14.46 -0.95 8.16
CA ARG A 63 -15.25 0.28 8.23
C ARG A 63 -16.15 0.46 7.01
N ASP A 64 -15.65 0.17 5.81
CA ASP A 64 -16.42 0.33 4.58
C ASP A 64 -17.57 -0.68 4.51
N LEU A 65 -17.32 -1.93 4.86
CA LEU A 65 -18.36 -2.97 4.91
C LEU A 65 -19.42 -2.66 5.98
N ALA A 66 -19.00 -2.18 7.16
CA ALA A 66 -19.90 -1.78 8.22
C ALA A 66 -20.81 -0.60 7.83
N ARG A 67 -20.33 0.29 6.93
CA ARG A 67 -21.12 1.40 6.37
C ARG A 67 -22.05 0.99 5.24
N GLY A 68 -22.05 -0.29 4.87
CA GLY A 68 -22.90 -0.80 3.81
C GLY A 68 -22.42 -0.54 2.39
N HIS A 69 -21.17 -0.11 2.22
CA HIS A 69 -20.58 0.02 0.87
C HIS A 69 -20.57 -1.33 0.15
N ARG A 70 -20.85 -1.30 -1.14
CA ARG A 70 -20.91 -2.49 -2.00
C ARG A 70 -20.01 -2.28 -3.20
N TYR A 71 -19.19 -3.29 -3.49
CA TYR A 71 -18.30 -3.33 -4.63
C TYR A 71 -18.39 -4.70 -5.29
N ASP A 72 -18.05 -4.78 -6.56
CA ASP A 72 -17.96 -6.03 -7.29
C ASP A 72 -16.55 -6.60 -7.21
N TRP A 73 -15.54 -5.68 -7.20
CA TRP A 73 -14.13 -6.00 -7.08
C TRP A 73 -13.45 -5.09 -6.04
N ALA A 74 -12.39 -5.62 -5.45
CA ALA A 74 -11.49 -4.85 -4.60
C ALA A 74 -10.04 -5.12 -5.03
N LEU A 75 -9.34 -4.08 -5.49
CA LEU A 75 -7.91 -4.11 -5.73
C LEU A 75 -7.21 -3.80 -4.41
N VAL A 76 -6.29 -4.67 -3.98
CA VAL A 76 -5.63 -4.59 -2.67
C VAL A 76 -4.12 -4.68 -2.84
N GLU A 77 -3.40 -3.71 -2.29
CA GLU A 77 -1.94 -3.68 -2.27
C GLU A 77 -1.47 -3.12 -0.92
N TYR A 78 -0.74 -3.93 -0.18
CA TYR A 78 -0.02 -3.57 1.05
C TYR A 78 1.28 -4.35 1.11
N GLY A 79 2.21 -3.88 1.91
CA GLY A 79 3.49 -4.56 2.15
C GLY A 79 4.67 -3.61 2.14
N GLY A 80 4.66 -2.57 1.29
CA GLY A 80 5.75 -1.61 1.20
C GLY A 80 6.04 -0.92 2.54
N ASN A 81 4.99 -0.44 3.21
CA ASN A 81 5.15 0.15 4.55
C ASN A 81 5.24 -0.90 5.66
N ASP A 82 4.72 -2.10 5.44
CA ASP A 82 4.80 -3.20 6.43
C ASP A 82 6.25 -3.69 6.60
N CYS A 83 6.96 -3.85 5.48
CA CYS A 83 8.37 -4.28 5.48
C CYS A 83 9.37 -3.14 5.66
N ASN A 84 8.91 -1.93 5.95
CA ASN A 84 9.78 -0.80 6.27
C ASN A 84 10.37 -0.92 7.67
N TYR A 85 11.49 -0.24 7.92
CA TYR A 85 12.21 -0.27 9.20
C TYR A 85 12.36 1.14 9.77
N ASP A 86 12.77 1.24 11.03
CA ASP A 86 13.32 2.47 11.61
C ASP A 86 14.76 2.65 11.09
N TRP A 87 14.86 3.23 9.89
CA TRP A 87 16.15 3.38 9.21
C TRP A 87 17.20 4.17 10.01
N PRO A 88 16.87 5.22 10.77
CA PRO A 88 17.79 5.84 11.69
C PRO A 88 18.36 4.88 12.73
N ASP A 89 17.54 4.02 13.30
CA ASP A 89 17.97 3.02 14.29
C ASP A 89 18.83 1.93 13.63
N VAL A 90 18.42 1.41 12.48
CA VAL A 90 19.21 0.45 11.69
C VAL A 90 20.59 1.03 11.35
N ALA A 91 20.64 2.27 10.89
CA ALA A 91 21.91 2.93 10.52
C ALA A 91 22.84 3.18 11.73
N ALA A 92 22.25 3.40 12.91
CA ALA A 92 23.00 3.63 14.15
C ALA A 92 23.51 2.33 14.79
N HIS A 93 22.80 1.22 14.56
CA HIS A 93 23.06 -0.08 15.21
C HIS A 93 23.05 -1.23 14.19
N PRO A 94 23.85 -1.19 13.11
CA PRO A 94 23.80 -2.18 12.05
C PRO A 94 24.22 -3.59 12.47
N GLU A 95 24.80 -3.75 13.66
CA GLU A 95 25.16 -5.03 14.26
C GLU A 95 24.01 -5.73 14.97
N GLN A 96 22.85 -5.07 15.10
CA GLN A 96 21.68 -5.60 15.81
C GLN A 96 20.66 -6.17 14.84
N ASP A 97 19.78 -7.05 15.34
CA ASP A 97 18.60 -7.46 14.62
C ASP A 97 17.52 -6.38 14.76
N HIS A 98 16.87 -6.06 13.63
CA HIS A 98 15.79 -5.08 13.58
C HIS A 98 14.51 -5.71 13.06
N ASP A 99 13.39 -5.35 13.66
CA ASP A 99 12.08 -5.82 13.23
C ASP A 99 11.47 -4.81 12.23
N PRO A 100 10.75 -5.31 11.19
CA PRO A 100 9.98 -4.44 10.32
C PRO A 100 8.79 -3.83 11.06
N VAL A 101 8.19 -2.78 10.50
CA VAL A 101 7.00 -2.10 11.06
C VAL A 101 5.87 -3.08 11.35
N VAL A 102 5.69 -4.08 10.50
CA VAL A 102 4.74 -5.19 10.70
C VAL A 102 5.46 -6.51 10.47
N LEU A 103 5.46 -7.36 11.49
CA LEU A 103 6.05 -8.69 11.39
C LEU A 103 5.35 -9.53 10.33
N VAL A 104 6.10 -10.43 9.66
CA VAL A 104 5.59 -11.20 8.52
C VAL A 104 4.37 -12.05 8.86
N ASP A 105 4.30 -12.62 10.05
CA ASP A 105 3.15 -13.41 10.48
C ASP A 105 1.91 -12.56 10.73
N GLU A 106 2.09 -11.36 11.28
CA GLU A 106 1.01 -10.39 11.41
C GLU A 106 0.54 -9.88 10.05
N PHE A 107 1.48 -9.56 9.13
CA PHE A 107 1.14 -9.20 7.75
C PHE A 107 0.29 -10.27 7.08
N ARG A 108 0.72 -11.54 7.19
CA ARG A 108 -0.03 -12.68 6.65
C ARG A 108 -1.44 -12.78 7.24
N ALA A 109 -1.56 -12.61 8.56
CA ALA A 109 -2.86 -12.63 9.24
C ALA A 109 -3.76 -11.47 8.76
N ASN A 110 -3.22 -10.25 8.65
CA ASN A 110 -3.94 -9.09 8.17
C ASN A 110 -4.44 -9.27 6.72
N MET A 111 -3.58 -9.74 5.82
CA MET A 111 -3.96 -9.99 4.42
C MET A 111 -5.00 -11.09 4.31
N THR A 112 -4.89 -12.15 5.12
CA THR A 112 -5.90 -13.22 5.19
C THR A 112 -7.25 -12.68 5.66
N ALA A 113 -7.27 -11.84 6.70
CA ALA A 113 -8.49 -11.22 7.21
C ALA A 113 -9.15 -10.33 6.15
N ILE A 114 -8.38 -9.54 5.41
CA ILE A 114 -8.89 -8.71 4.30
C ILE A 114 -9.57 -9.60 3.24
N VAL A 115 -8.91 -10.70 2.81
CA VAL A 115 -9.48 -11.65 1.84
C VAL A 115 -10.82 -12.22 2.33
N GLN A 116 -10.85 -12.66 3.58
CA GLN A 116 -12.04 -13.27 4.17
C GLN A 116 -13.20 -12.29 4.22
N MET A 117 -12.98 -11.08 4.75
CA MET A 117 -14.01 -10.05 4.84
C MET A 117 -14.60 -9.67 3.48
N LEU A 118 -13.73 -9.49 2.47
CA LEU A 118 -14.17 -9.14 1.13
C LEU A 118 -15.00 -10.28 0.51
N ARG A 119 -14.53 -11.53 0.60
CA ARG A 119 -15.23 -12.69 0.07
C ARG A 119 -16.58 -12.93 0.75
N GLU A 120 -16.65 -12.80 2.07
CA GLU A 120 -17.88 -12.92 2.84
C GLU A 120 -18.90 -11.84 2.44
N ALA A 121 -18.43 -10.66 2.04
CA ALA A 121 -19.26 -9.59 1.50
C ALA A 121 -19.63 -9.76 0.02
N GLY A 122 -19.20 -10.84 -0.64
CA GLY A 122 -19.45 -11.10 -2.06
C GLY A 122 -18.55 -10.29 -3.00
N ILE A 123 -17.50 -9.65 -2.49
CA ILE A 123 -16.56 -8.83 -3.24
C ILE A 123 -15.38 -9.70 -3.71
N ARG A 124 -14.97 -9.59 -4.97
CA ARG A 124 -13.84 -10.34 -5.53
C ARG A 124 -12.53 -9.59 -5.27
N PRO A 125 -11.62 -10.09 -4.42
CA PRO A 125 -10.34 -9.45 -4.18
C PRO A 125 -9.34 -9.77 -5.30
N ILE A 126 -8.60 -8.74 -5.73
CA ILE A 126 -7.42 -8.83 -6.60
C ILE A 126 -6.25 -8.28 -5.80
N PHE A 127 -5.17 -9.07 -5.69
CA PHE A 127 -3.94 -8.63 -5.05
C PHE A 127 -2.89 -8.32 -6.10
N THR A 128 -2.17 -7.24 -5.90
CA THR A 128 -0.98 -6.92 -6.69
C THR A 128 0.27 -7.25 -5.90
N THR A 129 1.32 -7.60 -6.59
CA THR A 129 2.66 -7.67 -6.02
C THR A 129 3.19 -6.26 -5.81
N LEU A 130 4.13 -6.10 -4.88
CA LEU A 130 4.87 -4.85 -4.73
C LEU A 130 5.69 -4.58 -6.01
N PRO A 131 5.81 -3.31 -6.43
CA PRO A 131 6.69 -2.94 -7.52
C PRO A 131 8.16 -3.16 -7.11
N PRO A 132 9.06 -3.39 -8.07
CA PRO A 132 10.49 -3.46 -7.78
C PRO A 132 11.00 -2.12 -7.25
N ILE A 133 11.90 -2.16 -6.28
CA ILE A 133 12.55 -0.98 -5.74
C ILE A 133 13.83 -0.69 -6.55
N ASP A 134 14.03 0.58 -6.91
CA ASP A 134 15.32 1.10 -7.36
C ASP A 134 16.17 1.35 -6.11
N GLU A 135 17.09 0.44 -5.83
CA GLU A 135 17.90 0.45 -4.61
C GLU A 135 18.73 1.73 -4.45
N VAL A 136 19.27 2.25 -5.55
CA VAL A 136 20.10 3.46 -5.52
C VAL A 136 19.27 4.68 -5.12
N LYS A 137 18.09 4.83 -5.73
CA LYS A 137 17.17 5.92 -5.39
C LYS A 137 16.60 5.76 -3.98
N TYR A 138 16.35 4.53 -3.57
CA TYR A 138 15.80 4.27 -2.23
C TYR A 138 16.82 4.63 -1.14
N LEU A 139 18.08 4.22 -1.29
CA LEU A 139 19.18 4.60 -0.38
C LEU A 139 19.40 6.11 -0.34
N ALA A 140 19.34 6.78 -1.50
CA ALA A 140 19.43 8.25 -1.55
C ALA A 140 18.25 8.93 -0.81
N CYS A 141 17.06 8.33 -0.87
CA CYS A 141 15.90 8.80 -0.12
C CYS A 141 16.08 8.61 1.40
N ILE A 142 16.66 7.49 1.83
CA ILE A 142 17.01 7.22 3.24
C ILE A 142 17.98 8.28 3.75
N ASP A 143 19.06 8.57 3.01
CA ASP A 143 20.04 9.61 3.36
C ASP A 143 19.39 10.99 3.45
N HIS A 144 18.55 11.34 2.48
CA HIS A 144 17.83 12.61 2.47
C HIS A 144 16.93 12.77 3.70
N ASN A 145 16.36 11.67 4.20
CA ASN A 145 15.51 11.65 5.38
C ASN A 145 16.29 11.50 6.71
N GLY A 146 17.60 11.61 6.68
CA GLY A 146 18.46 11.72 7.85
C GLY A 146 18.97 10.41 8.43
N ALA A 147 18.78 9.28 7.76
CA ALA A 147 19.42 8.02 8.11
C ALA A 147 20.62 7.76 7.20
N SER A 148 21.75 7.28 7.75
CA SER A 148 22.95 7.00 6.96
C SER A 148 22.75 5.79 6.04
N ALA A 149 22.72 6.00 4.73
CA ALA A 149 22.67 4.89 3.76
C ALA A 149 23.87 3.93 3.94
N ALA A 150 25.05 4.45 4.27
CA ALA A 150 26.23 3.63 4.55
C ALA A 150 26.03 2.73 5.79
N GLY A 151 25.37 3.23 6.83
CA GLY A 151 25.01 2.44 8.01
C GLY A 151 23.99 1.36 7.67
N VAL A 152 22.96 1.69 6.91
CA VAL A 152 21.95 0.73 6.44
C VAL A 152 22.56 -0.37 5.58
N MET A 153 23.53 -0.05 4.74
CA MET A 153 24.23 -1.04 3.90
C MET A 153 25.15 -2.00 4.68
N GLN A 154 25.46 -1.70 5.94
CA GLN A 154 26.23 -2.59 6.81
C GLN A 154 25.36 -3.65 7.48
N TRP A 155 24.10 -3.38 7.63
CA TRP A 155 23.08 -4.31 8.14
C TRP A 155 22.62 -5.28 7.08
#